data_fd6faa3a4d2c8a59b80d264fd08715fc
#
_entry.id   fd6faa3a4d2c8a59b80d264fd08715fc
#
_cell.length_a   1.000
_cell.length_b   1.000
_cell.length_c   1.000
_cell.angle_alpha   90.00
_cell.angle_beta   90.00
_cell.angle_gamma   90.00
#
_symmetry.space_group_name_H-M   'P 1'
#
loop_
_entity.id
_entity.type
_entity.pdbx_description
1 polymer ?
#
loop_
_entity_poly.entity_id
_entity_poly.type
_entity_poly.pdbx_seq_one_letter_code
_entity_poly.pdbx_strand_id
1 'polypeptide(L)'
;TIDREMLSDELAAELDAKITQADLAAETAAREAADSALGSRIESANTTAASKCQLYIGTYTGTGSYPRTVYTGFTPRAVIVSPQAAMDYSEYGTGGAVITQDGSDSRFSRIISGGFELRATNNPNAEGIAFYYLAFR
;
A
#
# COMPACT_ATOMS: atom_id res chain seq x y z
N THR A 1 -7.02 -39.87 47.84
CA THR A 1 -6.47 -38.51 47.63
C THR A 1 -5.24 -38.39 48.49
N ILE A 2 -4.08 -38.13 47.88
CA ILE A 2 -2.84 -37.85 48.62
C ILE A 2 -2.95 -36.40 49.11
N ASP A 3 -3.00 -36.28 50.44
CA ASP A 3 -3.00 -34.95 51.07
C ASP A 3 -1.55 -34.45 51.23
N ARG A 4 -1.37 -33.16 51.20
CA ARG A 4 -0.04 -32.52 51.31
C ARG A 4 0.67 -32.92 52.64
N GLU A 5 -0.10 -33.22 53.67
CA GLU A 5 0.41 -33.72 54.95
C GLU A 5 0.97 -35.15 54.88
N MET A 6 0.65 -35.89 53.79
CA MET A 6 1.16 -37.23 53.57
C MET A 6 2.48 -37.27 52.77
N LEU A 7 2.91 -36.15 52.24
CA LEU A 7 4.19 -36.00 51.58
C LEU A 7 5.30 -35.83 52.58
N SER A 8 6.48 -36.44 52.36
CA SER A 8 7.66 -36.11 53.13
C SER A 8 8.01 -34.60 52.94
N ASP A 9 8.55 -33.97 53.98
CA ASP A 9 8.93 -32.56 53.94
C ASP A 9 9.85 -32.25 52.74
N GLU A 10 10.67 -33.21 52.36
CA GLU A 10 11.60 -33.15 51.26
C GLU A 10 10.85 -33.11 49.91
N LEU A 11 9.85 -33.95 49.72
CA LEU A 11 9.05 -33.97 48.47
C LEU A 11 8.12 -32.76 48.37
N ALA A 12 7.61 -32.27 49.49
CA ALA A 12 6.82 -31.03 49.53
C ALA A 12 7.65 -29.82 49.15
N ALA A 13 8.89 -29.72 49.64
CA ALA A 13 9.83 -28.68 49.31
C ALA A 13 10.25 -28.73 47.83
N GLU A 14 10.45 -29.94 47.27
CA GLU A 14 10.76 -30.16 45.84
C GLU A 14 9.60 -29.75 44.96
N LEU A 15 8.37 -30.01 45.36
CA LEU A 15 7.17 -29.64 44.62
C LEU A 15 6.95 -28.10 44.61
N ASP A 16 7.16 -27.47 45.77
CA ASP A 16 7.05 -26.01 45.91
C ASP A 16 8.18 -25.27 45.15
N ALA A 17 9.33 -25.89 44.98
CA ALA A 17 10.45 -25.31 44.21
C ALA A 17 10.28 -25.41 42.69
N LYS A 18 9.42 -26.29 42.23
CA LYS A 18 9.29 -26.53 40.76
C LYS A 18 8.59 -25.43 40.00
N ILE A 19 7.66 -24.73 40.57
CA ILE A 19 7.05 -23.54 40.00
C ILE A 19 6.79 -22.55 41.13
N THR A 20 7.62 -21.57 41.26
CA THR A 20 7.42 -20.49 42.23
C THR A 20 6.55 -19.40 41.63
N GLN A 21 5.87 -18.64 42.48
CA GLN A 21 5.14 -17.46 42.04
C GLN A 21 6.07 -16.43 41.37
N ALA A 22 7.35 -16.45 41.75
CA ALA A 22 8.37 -15.61 41.16
C ALA A 22 8.67 -16.02 39.70
N ASP A 23 8.72 -17.35 39.41
CA ASP A 23 8.92 -17.86 38.06
C ASP A 23 7.74 -17.51 37.15
N LEU A 24 6.51 -17.62 37.67
CA LEU A 24 5.31 -17.23 36.94
C LEU A 24 5.27 -15.72 36.65
N ALA A 25 5.68 -14.90 37.63
CA ALA A 25 5.76 -13.45 37.42
C ALA A 25 6.84 -13.08 36.41
N ALA A 26 7.99 -13.76 36.43
CA ALA A 26 9.07 -13.55 35.46
C ALA A 26 8.62 -13.92 34.01
N GLU A 27 7.94 -15.06 33.86
CA GLU A 27 7.40 -15.48 32.54
C GLU A 27 6.34 -14.51 32.07
N THR A 28 5.44 -14.04 32.92
CA THR A 28 4.41 -13.06 32.56
C THR A 28 5.07 -11.76 32.08
N ALA A 29 6.06 -11.25 32.82
CA ALA A 29 6.79 -10.05 32.46
C ALA A 29 7.55 -10.22 31.11
N ALA A 30 8.14 -11.39 30.87
CA ALA A 30 8.82 -11.70 29.63
C ALA A 30 7.86 -11.73 28.44
N ARG A 31 6.66 -12.29 28.62
CA ARG A 31 5.62 -12.30 27.58
C ARG A 31 5.11 -10.89 27.29
N GLU A 32 4.80 -10.11 28.29
CA GLU A 32 4.35 -8.72 28.12
C GLU A 32 5.39 -7.88 27.37
N ALA A 33 6.67 -8.06 27.70
CA ALA A 33 7.75 -7.39 26.98
C ALA A 33 7.88 -7.85 25.52
N ALA A 34 7.73 -9.15 25.26
CA ALA A 34 7.75 -9.70 23.92
C ALA A 34 6.56 -9.22 23.08
N ASP A 35 5.36 -9.20 23.65
CA ASP A 35 4.14 -8.72 22.98
C ASP A 35 4.24 -7.23 22.66
N SER A 36 4.78 -6.42 23.58
CA SER A 36 5.03 -4.99 23.34
C SER A 36 6.04 -4.76 22.21
N ALA A 37 7.12 -5.54 22.20
CA ALA A 37 8.13 -5.47 21.13
C ALA A 37 7.55 -5.91 19.78
N LEU A 38 6.70 -6.94 19.78
CA LEU A 38 6.01 -7.41 18.56
C LEU A 38 5.04 -6.35 18.05
N GLY A 39 4.26 -5.73 18.92
CA GLY A 39 3.37 -4.61 18.59
C GLY A 39 4.12 -3.47 17.89
N SER A 40 5.25 -3.04 18.44
CA SER A 40 6.09 -2.00 17.85
C SER A 40 6.64 -2.38 16.48
N ARG A 41 7.02 -3.65 16.29
CA ARG A 41 7.49 -4.16 14.98
C ARG A 41 6.37 -4.19 13.94
N ILE A 42 5.15 -4.57 14.33
CA ILE A 42 3.98 -4.56 13.46
C ILE A 42 3.66 -3.13 13.03
N GLU A 43 3.68 -2.18 13.94
CA GLU A 43 3.41 -0.77 13.64
C GLU A 43 4.46 -0.18 12.70
N SER A 44 5.74 -0.49 12.92
CA SER A 44 6.83 -0.10 12.03
C SER A 44 6.68 -0.73 10.64
N ALA A 45 6.31 -2.00 10.55
CA ALA A 45 6.06 -2.69 9.29
C ALA A 45 4.87 -2.07 8.53
N ASN A 46 3.77 -1.77 9.23
CA ASN A 46 2.60 -1.11 8.64
C ASN A 46 2.94 0.29 8.12
N THR A 47 3.70 1.07 8.87
CA THR A 47 4.17 2.40 8.47
C THR A 47 5.05 2.31 7.22
N THR A 48 5.98 1.35 7.20
CA THR A 48 6.83 1.09 6.04
C THR A 48 6.01 0.67 4.83
N ALA A 49 5.04 -0.23 4.98
CA ALA A 49 4.16 -0.66 3.91
C ALA A 49 3.32 0.51 3.36
N ALA A 50 2.77 1.34 4.25
CA ALA A 50 2.00 2.53 3.87
C ALA A 50 2.83 3.59 3.13
N SER A 51 4.15 3.65 3.39
CA SER A 51 5.08 4.57 2.72
C SER A 51 5.55 4.08 1.34
N LYS A 52 5.29 2.81 0.99
CA LYS A 52 5.66 2.28 -0.32
C LYS A 52 4.75 2.84 -1.40
N CYS A 53 5.36 3.09 -2.56
CA CYS A 53 4.60 3.46 -3.74
C CYS A 53 3.60 2.35 -4.11
N GLN A 54 2.33 2.68 -4.14
CA GLN A 54 1.27 1.78 -4.55
C GLN A 54 0.98 1.99 -6.03
N LEU A 55 0.99 0.89 -6.80
CA LEU A 55 0.69 0.89 -8.22
C LEU A 55 -0.77 0.50 -8.44
N TYR A 56 -1.48 1.32 -9.21
CA TYR A 56 -2.84 1.07 -9.67
C TYR A 56 -2.87 1.00 -11.18
N ILE A 57 -3.58 0.02 -11.71
CA ILE A 57 -3.77 -0.18 -13.14
C ILE A 57 -5.23 0.06 -13.47
N GLY A 58 -5.49 0.88 -14.46
CA GLY A 58 -6.84 1.12 -14.96
C GLY A 58 -6.86 1.32 -16.46
N THR A 59 -8.07 1.48 -16.98
CA THR A 59 -8.32 1.73 -18.40
C THR A 59 -9.31 2.86 -18.58
N TYR A 60 -9.24 3.53 -19.73
CA TYR A 60 -10.28 4.44 -20.19
C TYR A 60 -10.34 4.42 -21.71
N THR A 61 -11.48 4.85 -22.26
CA THR A 61 -11.63 5.04 -23.69
C THR A 61 -11.50 6.53 -24.01
N GLY A 62 -10.70 6.87 -25.00
CA GLY A 62 -10.54 8.23 -25.49
C GLY A 62 -11.84 8.78 -26.07
N THR A 63 -12.01 10.09 -25.96
CA THR A 63 -13.20 10.81 -26.44
C THR A 63 -12.91 11.80 -27.56
N GLY A 64 -11.64 11.97 -27.92
CA GLY A 64 -11.20 13.00 -28.87
C GLY A 64 -11.39 14.44 -28.39
N SER A 65 -12.05 14.66 -27.27
CA SER A 65 -12.39 15.99 -26.74
C SER A 65 -11.51 16.36 -25.56
N TYR A 66 -11.13 17.63 -25.48
CA TYR A 66 -10.26 18.19 -24.41
C TYR A 66 -10.91 19.40 -23.75
N PRO A 67 -10.70 19.61 -22.44
CA PRO A 67 -9.92 18.76 -21.54
C PRO A 67 -10.65 17.43 -21.22
N ARG A 68 -9.88 16.36 -21.01
CA ARG A 68 -10.40 15.05 -20.60
C ARG A 68 -9.90 14.72 -19.19
N THR A 69 -10.81 14.52 -18.25
CA THR A 69 -10.51 14.05 -16.89
C THR A 69 -10.66 12.53 -16.82
N VAL A 70 -9.67 11.88 -16.22
CA VAL A 70 -9.69 10.45 -15.87
C VAL A 70 -9.55 10.32 -14.37
N TYR A 71 -10.57 9.76 -13.72
CA TYR A 71 -10.58 9.55 -12.29
C TYR A 71 -9.91 8.23 -11.91
N THR A 72 -9.01 8.27 -10.95
CA THR A 72 -8.30 7.10 -10.41
C THR A 72 -8.81 6.70 -9.02
N GLY A 73 -9.66 7.54 -8.41
CA GLY A 73 -10.15 7.37 -7.04
C GLY A 73 -9.20 7.92 -5.97
N PHE A 74 -8.03 8.41 -6.35
CA PHE A 74 -7.05 9.07 -5.49
C PHE A 74 -6.23 10.07 -6.31
N THR A 75 -5.50 10.96 -5.63
CA THR A 75 -4.58 11.89 -6.29
C THR A 75 -3.24 11.19 -6.52
N PRO A 76 -2.88 10.83 -7.76
CA PRO A 76 -1.62 10.15 -8.03
C PRO A 76 -0.43 11.11 -7.93
N ARG A 77 0.76 10.55 -7.68
CA ARG A 77 2.05 11.27 -7.79
C ARG A 77 2.58 11.27 -9.21
N ALA A 78 2.32 10.19 -9.92
CA ALA A 78 2.67 10.04 -11.33
C ALA A 78 1.68 9.11 -12.02
N VAL A 79 1.51 9.31 -13.32
CA VAL A 79 0.70 8.45 -14.18
C VAL A 79 1.46 8.18 -15.46
N ILE A 80 1.49 6.92 -15.88
CA ILE A 80 1.96 6.51 -17.19
C ILE A 80 0.74 6.04 -17.96
N VAL A 81 0.54 6.56 -19.17
CA VAL A 81 -0.56 6.18 -20.05
C VAL A 81 0.01 5.53 -21.29
N SER A 82 -0.61 4.45 -21.75
CA SER A 82 -0.23 3.75 -22.95
C SER A 82 -1.49 3.29 -23.72
N PRO A 83 -1.51 3.35 -25.06
CA PRO A 83 -2.59 2.74 -25.81
C PRO A 83 -2.63 1.22 -25.60
N GLN A 84 -3.83 0.65 -25.62
CA GLN A 84 -4.03 -0.79 -25.39
C GLN A 84 -3.55 -1.66 -26.56
N ALA A 85 -3.62 -1.15 -27.78
CA ALA A 85 -3.11 -1.80 -28.99
C ALA A 85 -1.83 -1.14 -29.46
N ALA A 86 -0.95 -1.91 -30.11
CA ALA A 86 0.18 -1.35 -30.84
C ALA A 86 -0.37 -0.51 -32.00
N MET A 87 -0.28 0.80 -31.83
CA MET A 87 -0.77 1.75 -32.83
C MET A 87 0.41 2.43 -33.53
N ASP A 88 0.20 2.80 -34.76
CA ASP A 88 1.14 3.64 -35.47
C ASP A 88 1.17 5.02 -34.78
N TYR A 89 2.33 5.40 -34.25
CA TYR A 89 2.52 6.66 -33.52
C TYR A 89 2.31 7.93 -34.36
N SER A 90 1.90 7.77 -35.59
CA SER A 90 1.70 8.87 -36.55
C SER A 90 0.39 9.64 -36.37
N GLU A 91 -0.58 9.11 -35.59
CA GLU A 91 -1.85 9.79 -35.35
C GLU A 91 -1.86 10.59 -34.06
N TYR A 92 -2.37 11.81 -34.11
CA TYR A 92 -2.52 12.69 -32.96
C TYR A 92 -3.40 12.04 -31.87
N GLY A 93 -2.88 11.99 -30.65
CA GLY A 93 -3.64 11.49 -29.48
C GLY A 93 -3.61 9.97 -29.27
N THR A 94 -2.85 9.22 -30.09
CA THR A 94 -2.68 7.76 -29.93
C THR A 94 -1.45 7.38 -29.13
N GLY A 95 -0.49 8.29 -28.94
CA GLY A 95 0.74 8.07 -28.18
C GLY A 95 0.51 7.86 -26.70
N GLY A 96 1.55 7.41 -26.00
CA GLY A 96 1.59 7.35 -24.54
C GLY A 96 1.98 8.69 -23.91
N ALA A 97 1.75 8.84 -22.61
CA ALA A 97 2.16 10.00 -21.83
C ALA A 97 2.68 9.60 -20.45
N VAL A 98 3.61 10.40 -19.92
CA VAL A 98 4.02 10.37 -18.53
C VAL A 98 3.63 11.70 -17.90
N ILE A 99 2.86 11.65 -16.82
CA ILE A 99 2.32 12.81 -16.12
C ILE A 99 2.80 12.74 -14.68
N THR A 100 3.46 13.79 -14.22
CA THR A 100 3.99 13.88 -12.85
C THR A 100 3.37 15.05 -12.11
N GLN A 101 3.39 14.97 -10.78
CA GLN A 101 2.85 16.02 -9.91
C GLN A 101 3.62 17.33 -10.03
N ASP A 102 4.93 17.23 -10.29
CA ASP A 102 5.82 18.37 -10.53
C ASP A 102 5.90 18.78 -12.00
N GLY A 103 5.07 18.16 -12.83
CA GLY A 103 5.04 18.41 -14.27
C GLY A 103 4.81 19.87 -14.57
N SER A 104 5.88 20.53 -14.98
CA SER A 104 5.90 21.96 -15.26
C SER A 104 5.10 22.35 -16.51
N ASP A 105 4.62 21.37 -17.29
CA ASP A 105 3.87 21.68 -18.49
C ASP A 105 2.36 21.41 -18.32
N SER A 106 1.75 22.33 -17.56
CA SER A 106 0.30 22.39 -17.36
C SER A 106 -0.52 22.58 -18.64
N ARG A 107 0.14 22.74 -19.80
CA ARG A 107 -0.53 22.93 -21.09
C ARG A 107 -1.02 21.62 -21.68
N PHE A 108 -0.34 20.51 -21.42
CA PHE A 108 -0.65 19.22 -22.06
C PHE A 108 -1.41 18.28 -21.13
N SER A 109 -0.91 18.02 -19.92
CA SER A 109 -1.53 17.11 -18.96
C SER A 109 -1.12 17.49 -17.55
N ARG A 110 -1.94 17.15 -16.55
CA ARG A 110 -1.64 17.43 -15.16
C ARG A 110 -2.27 16.43 -14.21
N ILE A 111 -1.69 16.28 -13.05
CA ILE A 111 -2.32 15.62 -11.92
C ILE A 111 -3.36 16.56 -11.32
N ILE A 112 -4.53 16.04 -10.99
CA ILE A 112 -5.61 16.74 -10.32
C ILE A 112 -6.07 15.95 -9.08
N SER A 113 -6.87 16.58 -8.23
CA SER A 113 -7.50 15.87 -7.13
C SER A 113 -8.36 14.73 -7.66
N GLY A 114 -8.06 13.49 -7.21
CA GLY A 114 -8.79 12.30 -7.59
C GLY A 114 -8.40 11.67 -8.93
N GLY A 115 -7.40 12.21 -9.67
CA GLY A 115 -7.02 11.65 -10.97
C GLY A 115 -6.03 12.49 -11.75
N PHE A 116 -6.18 12.48 -13.07
CA PHE A 116 -5.38 13.28 -14.00
C PHE A 116 -6.23 13.86 -15.13
N GLU A 117 -5.72 14.91 -15.75
CA GLU A 117 -6.41 15.63 -16.81
C GLU A 117 -5.50 15.72 -18.06
N LEU A 118 -6.06 15.37 -19.21
CA LEU A 118 -5.45 15.50 -20.52
C LEU A 118 -6.00 16.77 -21.16
N ARG A 119 -5.13 17.68 -21.61
CA ARG A 119 -5.52 19.06 -21.98
C ARG A 119 -5.24 19.47 -23.43
N ALA A 120 -4.45 18.71 -24.15
CA ALA A 120 -4.05 19.04 -25.50
C ALA A 120 -4.25 17.87 -26.47
N THR A 121 -4.41 18.18 -27.75
CA THR A 121 -4.75 17.23 -28.82
C THR A 121 -3.72 16.15 -29.11
N ASN A 122 -2.49 16.32 -28.64
CA ASN A 122 -1.43 15.31 -28.74
C ASN A 122 -1.35 14.39 -27.50
N ASN A 123 -2.27 14.51 -26.56
CA ASN A 123 -2.37 13.62 -25.41
C ASN A 123 -3.15 12.35 -25.74
N PRO A 124 -2.95 11.25 -24.97
CA PRO A 124 -3.56 9.96 -25.24
C PRO A 124 -5.09 9.98 -24.98
N ASN A 125 -5.85 10.50 -25.93
CA ASN A 125 -7.30 10.63 -25.86
C ASN A 125 -8.00 10.51 -27.22
N ALA A 126 -7.41 9.83 -28.20
CA ALA A 126 -8.03 9.60 -29.50
C ALA A 126 -9.39 8.90 -29.34
N GLU A 127 -10.40 9.39 -30.06
CA GLU A 127 -11.78 8.89 -29.95
C GLU A 127 -11.88 7.39 -30.23
N GLY A 128 -12.56 6.66 -29.34
CA GLY A 128 -12.78 5.23 -29.46
C GLY A 128 -11.57 4.36 -29.12
N ILE A 129 -10.39 4.94 -28.90
CA ILE A 129 -9.18 4.19 -28.55
C ILE A 129 -9.17 3.89 -27.05
N ALA A 130 -8.89 2.63 -26.71
CA ALA A 130 -8.71 2.23 -25.33
C ALA A 130 -7.26 2.46 -24.88
N PHE A 131 -7.11 3.02 -23.70
CA PHE A 131 -5.82 3.29 -23.05
C PHE A 131 -5.73 2.59 -21.70
N TYR A 132 -4.55 2.06 -21.38
CA TYR A 132 -4.17 1.67 -20.02
C TYR A 132 -3.50 2.84 -19.33
N TYR A 133 -3.68 2.92 -18.02
CA TYR A 133 -2.85 3.79 -17.19
C TYR A 133 -2.29 3.04 -15.97
N LEU A 134 -1.09 3.43 -15.60
CA LEU A 134 -0.41 3.03 -14.38
C LEU A 134 -0.34 4.27 -13.49
N ALA A 135 -1.05 4.27 -12.39
CA ALA A 135 -1.08 5.40 -11.46
C ALA A 135 -0.35 5.03 -10.16
N PHE A 136 0.55 5.89 -9.72
CA PHE A 136 1.39 5.72 -8.55
C PHE A 136 0.88 6.63 -7.43
N ARG A 137 0.63 6.06 -6.26
CA ARG A 137 0.20 6.78 -5.06
C ARG A 137 1.34 7.00 -4.09
#